data_ff7c8719e6f2853766a9b6ba3b1fa40b
#
_entry.id   ff7c8719e6f2853766a9b6ba3b1fa40b
#
_cell.length_a   1.000
_cell.length_b   1.000
_cell.length_c   1.000
_cell.angle_alpha   90.00
_cell.angle_beta   90.00
_cell.angle_gamma   90.00
#
_symmetry.space_group_name_H-M   'P 1'
#
loop_
_entity.id
_entity.type
_entity.pdbx_description
1 polymer ?
#
loop_
_entity_poly.entity_id
_entity_poly.type
_entity_poly.pdbx_seq_one_letter_code
_entity_poly.pdbx_strand_id
1 'polypeptide(L)'
;LNINENLNNSGTVAGRQALRIDASTVDNINGRISANNIAIEALENINNVDGTIDAANTLLLQAGRDINNVTTTTTNTNAQGSVTNLNRVAGIYITGAENGVLLAQAGNNINIDAAQLINQSVGGQTLLKAGNDINIGTTTISRHQENRLDADNYIIRGNQTDIGSNIQTSGDLSLVAGRDINAKAAQVNSSLGQLDVLAGRDVNLSTGNHYTLIDDGSKHTGRSGGGNKQVETSKIHINDQQTLASDFGGNVINVQAGNDVNVIGSIIISDSL
;
A
#
# COMPACT_ATOMS: atom_id res chain seq x y z
N LEU A 1 19.09 17.00 13.72
CA LEU A 1 19.98 16.86 12.58
C LEU A 1 19.69 17.98 11.60
N ASN A 2 20.69 18.81 11.32
CA ASN A 2 20.58 19.84 10.29
C ASN A 2 21.60 19.47 9.19
N ILE A 3 21.11 19.16 7.99
CA ILE A 3 21.87 18.57 6.89
C ILE A 3 21.67 19.44 5.66
N ASN A 4 22.76 19.99 5.10
CA ASN A 4 22.67 20.88 3.95
C ASN A 4 22.22 20.17 2.65
N GLU A 5 22.44 18.87 2.56
CA GLU A 5 22.04 18.05 1.42
C GLU A 5 21.06 16.93 1.86
N ASN A 6 21.36 15.68 1.55
CA ASN A 6 20.43 14.58 1.76
C ASN A 6 20.76 13.76 3.00
N LEU A 7 19.75 13.34 3.72
CA LEU A 7 19.84 12.26 4.69
C LEU A 7 19.54 10.92 4.01
N ASN A 8 20.53 10.04 3.90
CA ASN A 8 20.35 8.67 3.44
C ASN A 8 20.41 7.72 4.65
N ASN A 9 19.30 7.12 5.04
CA ASN A 9 19.21 6.19 6.15
C ASN A 9 18.81 4.79 5.70
N SER A 10 19.71 3.82 5.87
CA SER A 10 19.42 2.39 5.72
C SER A 10 19.59 1.61 7.04
N GLY A 11 19.85 2.32 8.12
CA GLY A 11 20.00 1.81 9.48
C GLY A 11 18.94 2.39 10.42
N THR A 12 19.38 2.88 11.58
CA THR A 12 18.46 3.47 12.58
C THR A 12 18.93 4.88 12.96
N VAL A 13 18.03 5.83 12.81
CA VAL A 13 18.15 7.18 13.37
C VAL A 13 17.12 7.29 14.50
N ALA A 14 17.57 7.48 15.74
CA ALA A 14 16.68 7.46 16.88
C ALA A 14 16.94 8.61 17.86
N GLY A 15 15.85 9.14 18.44
CA GLY A 15 15.86 10.07 19.54
C GLY A 15 15.01 9.54 20.70
N ARG A 16 15.41 9.77 21.97
CA ARG A 16 14.62 9.31 23.10
C ARG A 16 13.32 10.13 23.23
N GLN A 17 13.44 11.45 23.30
CA GLN A 17 12.30 12.35 23.53
C GLN A 17 11.87 13.05 22.25
N ALA A 18 12.82 13.63 21.52
CA ALA A 18 12.56 14.36 20.29
C ALA A 18 13.65 14.11 19.27
N LEU A 19 13.24 14.08 18.00
CA LEU A 19 14.12 14.02 16.85
C LEU A 19 13.65 15.06 15.84
N ARG A 20 14.51 15.99 15.48
CA ARG A 20 14.30 16.91 14.37
C ARG A 20 15.33 16.62 13.26
N ILE A 21 14.84 16.55 12.04
CA ILE A 21 15.65 16.35 10.83
C ILE A 21 15.28 17.46 9.85
N ASP A 22 16.26 18.24 9.44
CA ASP A 22 16.15 19.25 8.40
C ASP A 22 17.16 18.89 7.30
N ALA A 23 16.69 18.68 6.06
CA ALA A 23 17.53 18.25 4.93
C ALA A 23 16.96 18.73 3.58
N SER A 24 17.72 18.61 2.50
CA SER A 24 17.17 18.80 1.15
C SER A 24 16.21 17.67 0.80
N THR A 25 16.65 16.42 0.95
CA THR A 25 15.83 15.21 0.81
C THR A 25 16.10 14.27 1.98
N VAL A 26 15.06 13.57 2.43
CA VAL A 26 15.19 12.50 3.43
C VAL A 26 14.83 11.16 2.79
N ASP A 27 15.83 10.31 2.61
CA ASP A 27 15.72 8.95 2.07
C ASP A 27 15.84 7.93 3.20
N ASN A 28 14.74 7.38 3.66
CA ASN A 28 14.68 6.29 4.65
C ASN A 28 14.42 4.97 3.91
N ILE A 29 15.48 4.40 3.32
CA ILE A 29 15.40 3.19 2.49
C ILE A 29 15.80 1.98 3.32
N ASN A 30 14.86 1.09 3.60
CA ASN A 30 15.04 -0.03 4.54
C ASN A 30 15.46 0.41 5.96
N GLY A 31 15.46 1.71 6.24
CA GLY A 31 15.87 2.30 7.50
C GLY A 31 14.74 2.41 8.52
N ARG A 32 15.11 2.83 9.73
CA ARG A 32 14.15 3.19 10.78
C ARG A 32 14.47 4.59 11.31
N ILE A 33 13.43 5.41 11.47
CA ILE A 33 13.50 6.70 12.16
C ILE A 33 12.52 6.64 13.32
N SER A 34 12.98 6.84 14.58
CA SER A 34 12.11 6.67 15.75
C SER A 34 12.42 7.65 16.89
N ALA A 35 11.36 8.17 17.53
CA ALA A 35 11.44 8.96 18.78
C ALA A 35 10.05 9.06 19.44
N ASN A 36 9.96 9.71 20.64
CA ASN A 36 8.64 10.04 21.14
C ASN A 36 7.96 11.12 20.29
N ASN A 37 8.72 12.13 19.86
CA ASN A 37 8.24 13.19 18.98
C ASN A 37 9.21 13.37 17.82
N ILE A 38 8.69 13.39 16.60
CA ILE A 38 9.50 13.52 15.39
C ILE A 38 9.02 14.70 14.57
N ALA A 39 9.95 15.50 14.07
CA ALA A 39 9.73 16.50 13.05
C ALA A 39 10.76 16.30 11.93
N ILE A 40 10.28 16.06 10.71
CA ILE A 40 11.10 15.94 9.50
C ILE A 40 10.67 17.03 8.54
N GLU A 41 11.62 17.88 8.16
CA GLU A 41 11.43 18.94 7.20
C GLU A 41 12.42 18.73 6.03
N ALA A 42 11.88 18.52 4.82
CA ALA A 42 12.65 18.38 3.61
C ALA A 42 12.31 19.50 2.62
N LEU A 43 13.31 20.09 1.99
CA LEU A 43 13.09 21.10 0.94
C LEU A 43 12.46 20.48 -0.30
N GLU A 44 12.78 19.22 -0.59
CA GLU A 44 12.25 18.46 -1.73
C GLU A 44 11.38 17.31 -1.24
N ASN A 45 11.94 16.11 -1.04
CA ASN A 45 11.16 14.91 -0.81
C ASN A 45 11.45 14.24 0.53
N ILE A 46 10.43 13.58 1.07
CA ILE A 46 10.56 12.59 2.14
C ILE A 46 10.20 11.24 1.54
N ASN A 47 11.19 10.34 1.43
CA ASN A 47 11.05 9.01 0.85
C ASN A 47 11.20 7.96 1.95
N ASN A 48 10.11 7.29 2.34
CA ASN A 48 10.12 6.12 3.20
C ASN A 48 9.87 4.88 2.34
N VAL A 49 10.94 4.30 1.83
CA VAL A 49 10.90 3.14 0.92
C VAL A 49 11.33 1.90 1.68
N ASP A 50 10.41 0.93 1.81
CA ASP A 50 10.62 -0.27 2.64
C ASP A 50 11.11 0.07 4.06
N GLY A 51 10.88 1.31 4.49
CA GLY A 51 11.35 1.93 5.72
C GLY A 51 10.26 2.05 6.78
N THR A 52 10.67 2.43 7.99
CA THR A 52 9.75 2.70 9.10
C THR A 52 10.04 4.06 9.70
N ILE A 53 8.99 4.88 9.86
CA ILE A 53 9.02 6.11 10.65
C ILE A 53 8.00 5.95 11.77
N ASP A 54 8.46 5.91 13.02
CA ASP A 54 7.57 5.68 14.16
C ASP A 54 7.78 6.70 15.28
N ALA A 55 6.70 7.36 15.67
CA ALA A 55 6.67 8.25 16.81
C ALA A 55 5.70 7.73 17.87
N ALA A 56 6.00 8.00 19.16
CA ALA A 56 5.05 7.66 20.20
C ALA A 56 3.88 8.65 20.23
N ASN A 57 4.16 9.98 20.14
CA ASN A 57 3.13 10.99 20.37
C ASN A 57 2.89 11.89 19.16
N THR A 58 3.96 12.49 18.60
CA THR A 58 3.82 13.49 17.54
C THR A 58 4.75 13.16 16.37
N LEU A 59 4.20 13.15 15.18
CA LEU A 59 4.94 13.00 13.94
C LEU A 59 4.55 14.11 12.96
N LEU A 60 5.51 14.98 12.66
CA LEU A 60 5.36 16.05 11.68
C LEU A 60 6.28 15.72 10.49
N LEU A 61 5.69 15.60 9.31
CA LEU A 61 6.38 15.40 8.04
C LEU A 61 6.03 16.57 7.14
N GLN A 62 7.03 17.35 6.73
CA GLN A 62 6.84 18.47 5.81
C GLN A 62 7.83 18.33 4.65
N ALA A 63 7.33 18.22 3.43
CA ALA A 63 8.11 18.19 2.21
C ALA A 63 7.73 19.34 1.29
N GLY A 64 8.72 19.99 0.68
CA GLY A 64 8.48 21.02 -0.33
C GLY A 64 7.89 20.45 -1.62
N ARG A 65 8.15 19.16 -1.91
CA ARG A 65 7.57 18.43 -3.06
C ARG A 65 6.73 17.25 -2.59
N ASP A 66 7.31 16.05 -2.50
CA ASP A 66 6.55 14.82 -2.34
C ASP A 66 6.86 14.12 -1.01
N ILE A 67 5.84 13.48 -0.44
CA ILE A 67 5.98 12.50 0.62
C ILE A 67 5.63 11.15 0.01
N ASN A 68 6.61 10.23 0.01
CA ASN A 68 6.48 8.89 -0.54
C ASN A 68 6.63 7.85 0.57
N ASN A 69 5.58 7.07 0.83
CA ASN A 69 5.59 5.91 1.70
C ASN A 69 5.31 4.67 0.85
N VAL A 70 6.36 3.97 0.42
CA VAL A 70 6.28 3.01 -0.69
C VAL A 70 6.91 1.68 -0.30
N THR A 71 6.18 0.60 -0.52
CA THR A 71 6.70 -0.77 -0.45
C THR A 71 7.10 -1.25 -1.83
N THR A 72 8.34 -1.68 -1.96
CA THR A 72 8.86 -2.22 -3.23
C THR A 72 8.76 -3.74 -3.29
N THR A 73 9.12 -4.31 -4.44
CA THR A 73 9.10 -5.76 -4.67
C THR A 73 10.44 -6.27 -5.15
N THR A 74 10.69 -7.55 -4.92
CA THR A 74 11.80 -8.29 -5.52
C THR A 74 11.28 -9.47 -6.34
N THR A 75 11.77 -9.60 -7.58
CA THR A 75 11.43 -10.68 -8.48
C THR A 75 12.60 -11.64 -8.60
N ASN A 76 12.35 -12.92 -8.35
CA ASN A 76 13.26 -14.02 -8.59
C ASN A 76 12.75 -14.85 -9.75
N THR A 77 13.62 -15.16 -10.71
CA THR A 77 13.29 -15.92 -11.93
C THR A 77 14.23 -17.08 -12.10
N ASN A 78 13.70 -18.22 -12.53
CA ASN A 78 14.45 -19.41 -12.95
C ASN A 78 13.85 -19.99 -14.24
N ALA A 79 14.38 -21.13 -14.71
CA ALA A 79 13.92 -21.77 -15.94
C ALA A 79 12.46 -22.27 -15.89
N GLN A 80 11.88 -22.44 -14.70
CA GLN A 80 10.53 -22.95 -14.49
C GLN A 80 9.52 -21.84 -14.14
N GLY A 81 9.98 -20.58 -13.96
CA GLY A 81 9.05 -19.49 -13.67
C GLY A 81 9.66 -18.33 -12.90
N SER A 82 8.78 -17.51 -12.34
CA SER A 82 9.14 -16.32 -11.58
C SER A 82 8.26 -16.14 -10.35
N VAL A 83 8.81 -15.49 -9.33
CA VAL A 83 8.09 -15.09 -8.13
C VAL A 83 8.47 -13.65 -7.78
N THR A 84 7.46 -12.80 -7.70
CA THR A 84 7.58 -11.41 -7.23
C THR A 84 6.94 -11.31 -5.84
N ASN A 85 7.73 -10.95 -4.84
CA ASN A 85 7.28 -10.77 -3.47
C ASN A 85 7.46 -9.31 -3.03
N LEU A 86 6.65 -8.88 -2.05
CA LEU A 86 6.93 -7.63 -1.35
C LEU A 86 8.25 -7.74 -0.59
N ASN A 87 8.97 -6.64 -0.57
CA ASN A 87 10.04 -6.40 0.38
C ASN A 87 9.45 -6.09 1.77
N ARG A 88 10.19 -5.40 2.63
CA ARG A 88 9.63 -4.98 3.91
C ARG A 88 8.56 -3.91 3.70
N VAL A 89 7.38 -4.09 4.30
CA VAL A 89 6.30 -3.11 4.18
C VAL A 89 6.74 -1.77 4.77
N ALA A 90 6.65 -0.72 3.98
CA ALA A 90 6.90 0.64 4.42
C ALA A 90 5.80 1.10 5.38
N GLY A 91 6.18 1.81 6.44
CA GLY A 91 5.20 2.22 7.44
C GLY A 91 5.50 3.54 8.13
N ILE A 92 4.43 4.27 8.40
CA ILE A 92 4.42 5.50 9.19
C ILE A 92 3.46 5.27 10.37
N TYR A 93 3.96 5.43 11.61
CA TYR A 93 3.22 5.01 12.79
C TYR A 93 3.22 6.08 13.89
N ILE A 94 2.05 6.22 14.54
CA ILE A 94 1.91 6.78 15.89
C ILE A 94 1.53 5.62 16.81
N THR A 95 2.35 5.38 17.84
CA THR A 95 2.26 4.19 18.69
C THR A 95 1.79 4.50 20.12
N GLY A 96 1.64 5.78 20.51
CA GLY A 96 1.10 6.19 21.80
C GLY A 96 -0.37 5.86 21.94
N ALA A 97 -0.82 5.64 23.18
CA ALA A 97 -2.17 5.19 23.46
C ALA A 97 -3.24 6.27 23.23
N GLU A 98 -2.90 7.55 23.46
CA GLU A 98 -3.87 8.64 23.45
C GLU A 98 -3.31 9.92 22.81
N ASN A 99 -4.21 10.68 22.18
CA ASN A 99 -3.98 12.04 21.65
C ASN A 99 -2.74 12.18 20.74
N GLY A 100 -2.38 11.11 20.03
CA GLY A 100 -1.25 11.13 19.09
C GLY A 100 -1.56 11.96 17.84
N VAL A 101 -0.59 12.76 17.40
CA VAL A 101 -0.74 13.64 16.24
C VAL A 101 0.17 13.20 15.11
N LEU A 102 -0.43 12.97 13.93
CA LEU A 102 0.30 12.77 12.68
C LEU A 102 -0.10 13.88 11.70
N LEU A 103 0.86 14.67 11.30
CA LEU A 103 0.70 15.67 10.25
C LEU A 103 1.71 15.38 9.14
N ALA A 104 1.22 15.09 7.94
CA ALA A 104 2.02 14.97 6.74
C ALA A 104 1.57 16.02 5.73
N GLN A 105 2.45 16.94 5.38
CA GLN A 105 2.19 18.00 4.43
C GLN A 105 3.21 17.96 3.30
N ALA A 106 2.74 17.83 2.07
CA ALA A 106 3.54 17.88 0.84
C ALA A 106 3.14 19.11 0.00
N GLY A 107 4.11 19.79 -0.56
CA GLY A 107 3.86 20.88 -1.53
C GLY A 107 3.29 20.39 -2.84
N ASN A 108 3.56 19.13 -3.22
CA ASN A 108 3.07 18.48 -4.43
C ASN A 108 2.20 17.26 -4.05
N ASN A 109 2.73 16.04 -4.01
CA ASN A 109 1.93 14.83 -3.80
C ASN A 109 2.26 14.10 -2.50
N ILE A 110 1.25 13.36 -1.99
CA ILE A 110 1.45 12.30 -1.01
C ILE A 110 1.15 10.98 -1.70
N ASN A 111 2.16 10.09 -1.76
CA ASN A 111 2.04 8.78 -2.39
C ASN A 111 2.21 7.68 -1.32
N ILE A 112 1.24 6.78 -1.23
CA ILE A 112 1.22 5.66 -0.30
C ILE A 112 0.94 4.40 -1.13
N ASP A 113 1.98 3.60 -1.42
CA ASP A 113 1.88 2.44 -2.31
C ASP A 113 2.19 1.14 -1.56
N ALA A 114 1.20 0.26 -1.42
CA ALA A 114 1.26 -0.99 -0.67
C ALA A 114 1.88 -0.81 0.73
N ALA A 115 1.61 0.33 1.37
CA ALA A 115 2.24 0.78 2.60
C ALA A 115 1.22 0.99 3.72
N GLN A 116 1.72 1.15 4.93
CA GLN A 116 0.90 1.37 6.12
C GLN A 116 1.08 2.79 6.65
N LEU A 117 -0.03 3.40 7.08
CA LEU A 117 -0.06 4.61 7.88
C LEU A 117 -1.04 4.37 9.03
N ILE A 118 -0.52 4.26 10.25
CA ILE A 118 -1.33 3.86 11.39
C ILE A 118 -1.15 4.85 12.55
N ASN A 119 -2.25 5.45 12.99
CA ASN A 119 -2.32 6.18 14.25
C ASN A 119 -3.28 5.46 15.20
N GLN A 120 -2.71 4.67 16.12
CA GLN A 120 -3.52 3.87 17.06
C GLN A 120 -3.98 4.65 18.31
N SER A 121 -3.65 5.94 18.42
CA SER A 121 -4.00 6.75 19.57
C SER A 121 -5.48 7.06 19.62
N VAL A 122 -6.12 6.74 20.71
CA VAL A 122 -7.51 7.15 20.99
C VAL A 122 -7.57 8.66 21.10
N GLY A 123 -8.53 9.31 20.43
CA GLY A 123 -8.62 10.76 20.33
C GLY A 123 -7.46 11.40 19.54
N GLY A 124 -6.68 10.58 18.83
CA GLY A 124 -5.60 11.05 17.99
C GLY A 124 -6.10 11.82 16.77
N GLN A 125 -5.20 12.58 16.15
CA GLN A 125 -5.49 13.36 14.96
C GLN A 125 -4.50 13.00 13.86
N THR A 126 -5.01 12.75 12.65
CA THR A 126 -4.19 12.48 11.47
C THR A 126 -4.62 13.41 10.34
N LEU A 127 -3.68 14.16 9.80
CA LEU A 127 -3.89 15.01 8.63
C LEU A 127 -2.86 14.68 7.55
N LEU A 128 -3.34 14.30 6.39
CA LEU A 128 -2.56 14.22 5.16
C LEU A 128 -2.99 15.36 4.24
N LYS A 129 -2.07 16.27 3.94
CA LYS A 129 -2.34 17.43 3.09
C LYS A 129 -1.36 17.51 1.93
N ALA A 130 -1.85 17.42 0.72
CA ALA A 130 -1.08 17.57 -0.51
C ALA A 130 -1.46 18.84 -1.26
N GLY A 131 -0.48 19.53 -1.84
CA GLY A 131 -0.72 20.66 -2.73
C GLY A 131 -1.40 20.26 -4.04
N ASN A 132 -1.11 19.06 -4.55
CA ASN A 132 -1.77 18.44 -5.69
C ASN A 132 -2.54 17.18 -5.26
N ASP A 133 -1.97 15.99 -5.40
CA ASP A 133 -2.70 14.75 -5.27
C ASP A 133 -2.34 13.96 -4.01
N ILE A 134 -3.32 13.24 -3.47
CA ILE A 134 -3.11 12.12 -2.56
C ILE A 134 -3.38 10.84 -3.34
N ASN A 135 -2.34 10.01 -3.51
CA ASN A 135 -2.41 8.74 -4.19
C ASN A 135 -2.23 7.61 -3.20
N ILE A 136 -3.26 6.77 -3.03
CA ILE A 136 -3.26 5.60 -2.17
C ILE A 136 -3.32 4.39 -3.09
N GLY A 137 -2.14 3.89 -3.45
CA GLY A 137 -1.93 2.96 -4.54
C GLY A 137 -1.65 1.53 -4.09
N THR A 138 -1.23 0.74 -5.07
CA THR A 138 -0.93 -0.69 -4.93
C THR A 138 0.44 -1.03 -5.47
N THR A 139 1.00 -2.11 -4.96
CA THR A 139 2.12 -2.83 -5.57
C THR A 139 1.68 -4.25 -5.91
N THR A 140 2.12 -4.77 -7.04
CA THR A 140 1.69 -6.09 -7.52
C THR A 140 2.68 -7.17 -7.12
N ILE A 141 2.20 -8.23 -6.48
CA ILE A 141 2.93 -9.49 -6.30
C ILE A 141 2.45 -10.52 -7.31
N SER A 142 3.34 -11.41 -7.71
CA SER A 142 2.98 -12.44 -8.70
C SER A 142 3.78 -13.73 -8.53
N ARG A 143 3.21 -14.81 -9.00
CA ARG A 143 3.88 -16.08 -9.17
C ARG A 143 3.51 -16.66 -10.54
N HIS A 144 4.51 -17.09 -11.29
CA HIS A 144 4.33 -17.84 -12.51
C HIS A 144 5.19 -19.09 -12.47
N GLN A 145 4.60 -20.23 -12.84
CA GLN A 145 5.29 -21.52 -12.95
C GLN A 145 4.88 -22.16 -14.27
N GLU A 146 5.87 -22.60 -15.03
CA GLU A 146 5.65 -23.39 -16.26
C GLU A 146 6.61 -24.58 -16.28
N ASN A 147 6.04 -25.77 -16.29
CA ASN A 147 6.74 -27.03 -16.53
C ASN A 147 6.05 -27.74 -17.69
N ARG A 148 6.72 -27.87 -18.80
CA ARG A 148 6.18 -28.50 -19.99
C ARG A 148 7.08 -29.68 -20.41
N LEU A 149 6.53 -30.90 -20.33
CA LEU A 149 7.20 -32.11 -20.82
C LEU A 149 6.91 -32.30 -22.30
N ASP A 150 5.63 -32.18 -22.68
CA ASP A 150 5.16 -32.25 -24.08
C ASP A 150 3.81 -31.49 -24.22
N ALA A 151 3.15 -31.64 -25.35
CA ALA A 151 1.87 -30.95 -25.62
C ALA A 151 0.69 -31.44 -24.78
N ASP A 152 0.78 -32.63 -24.21
CA ASP A 152 -0.28 -33.25 -23.40
C ASP A 152 0.07 -33.30 -21.91
N ASN A 153 1.36 -33.12 -21.53
CA ASN A 153 1.87 -33.22 -20.17
C ASN A 153 2.54 -31.89 -19.78
N TYR A 154 1.81 -31.05 -19.06
CA TYR A 154 2.30 -29.74 -18.66
C TYR A 154 1.59 -29.23 -17.42
N ILE A 155 2.24 -28.33 -16.72
CA ILE A 155 1.72 -27.55 -15.60
C ILE A 155 2.06 -26.09 -15.86
N ILE A 156 1.02 -25.25 -16.02
CA ILE A 156 1.17 -23.80 -16.13
C ILE A 156 0.29 -23.19 -15.04
N ARG A 157 0.89 -22.52 -14.09
CA ARG A 157 0.20 -21.89 -12.97
C ARG A 157 0.68 -20.47 -12.78
N GLY A 158 -0.24 -19.57 -12.57
CA GLY A 158 0.05 -18.18 -12.31
C GLY A 158 -0.94 -17.58 -11.33
N ASN A 159 -0.46 -16.70 -10.49
CA ASN A 159 -1.29 -15.76 -9.77
C ASN A 159 -0.65 -14.37 -9.77
N GLN A 160 -1.48 -13.38 -9.72
CA GLN A 160 -1.09 -11.98 -9.59
C GLN A 160 -2.09 -11.29 -8.65
N THR A 161 -1.57 -10.48 -7.73
CA THR A 161 -2.42 -9.78 -6.76
C THR A 161 -1.88 -8.37 -6.55
N ASP A 162 -2.75 -7.39 -6.69
CA ASP A 162 -2.49 -6.03 -6.26
C ASP A 162 -2.60 -5.96 -4.73
N ILE A 163 -1.54 -5.57 -4.07
CA ILE A 163 -1.52 -5.32 -2.62
C ILE A 163 -1.76 -3.84 -2.41
N GLY A 164 -2.87 -3.50 -1.77
CA GLY A 164 -3.27 -2.13 -1.48
C GLY A 164 -2.58 -1.55 -0.25
N SER A 165 -2.75 -0.26 -0.08
CA SER A 165 -2.28 0.47 1.10
C SER A 165 -3.34 0.45 2.20
N ASN A 166 -2.87 0.60 3.45
CA ASN A 166 -3.72 0.60 4.63
C ASN A 166 -3.47 1.86 5.47
N ILE A 167 -4.49 2.70 5.61
CA ILE A 167 -4.52 3.86 6.48
C ILE A 167 -5.53 3.59 7.59
N GLN A 168 -5.07 3.48 8.83
CA GLN A 168 -5.92 3.23 9.99
C GLN A 168 -5.67 4.23 11.09
N THR A 169 -6.74 4.83 11.60
CA THR A 169 -6.69 5.72 12.76
C THR A 169 -7.74 5.33 13.80
N SER A 170 -7.39 5.47 15.07
CA SER A 170 -8.36 5.33 16.17
C SER A 170 -9.08 6.65 16.49
N GLY A 171 -8.60 7.78 15.99
CA GLY A 171 -9.21 9.10 16.09
C GLY A 171 -9.46 9.69 14.71
N ASP A 172 -9.54 11.02 14.62
CA ASP A 172 -9.89 11.70 13.37
C ASP A 172 -8.84 11.54 12.28
N LEU A 173 -9.31 11.39 11.04
CA LEU A 173 -8.50 11.32 9.83
C LEU A 173 -9.00 12.31 8.79
N SER A 174 -8.12 13.19 8.34
CA SER A 174 -8.40 14.12 7.25
C SER A 174 -7.42 13.89 6.10
N LEU A 175 -7.96 13.68 4.91
CA LEU A 175 -7.26 13.64 3.62
C LEU A 175 -7.64 14.90 2.84
N VAL A 176 -6.67 15.77 2.58
CA VAL A 176 -6.91 17.05 1.89
C VAL A 176 -5.97 17.18 0.71
N ALA A 177 -6.51 17.14 -0.51
CA ALA A 177 -5.76 17.32 -1.75
C ALA A 177 -6.16 18.62 -2.44
N GLY A 178 -5.18 19.35 -2.96
CA GLY A 178 -5.45 20.54 -3.78
C GLY A 178 -6.07 20.18 -5.13
N ARG A 179 -5.87 18.94 -5.60
CA ARG A 179 -6.43 18.43 -6.85
C ARG A 179 -7.21 17.14 -6.61
N ASP A 180 -6.58 15.97 -6.68
CA ASP A 180 -7.28 14.69 -6.64
C ASP A 180 -6.92 13.83 -5.43
N ILE A 181 -7.89 13.03 -4.98
CA ILE A 181 -7.65 11.89 -4.09
C ILE A 181 -7.94 10.63 -4.89
N ASN A 182 -6.89 9.84 -5.15
CA ASN A 182 -6.97 8.60 -5.91
C ASN A 182 -6.68 7.42 -5.00
N ALA A 183 -7.60 6.47 -4.90
CA ALA A 183 -7.45 5.26 -4.11
C ALA A 183 -7.70 4.02 -4.95
N LYS A 184 -6.76 3.06 -4.92
CA LYS A 184 -6.87 1.78 -5.62
C LYS A 184 -6.64 0.64 -4.63
N ALA A 185 -7.63 -0.25 -4.46
CA ALA A 185 -7.61 -1.35 -3.50
C ALA A 185 -7.13 -0.91 -2.10
N ALA A 186 -7.48 0.30 -1.70
CA ALA A 186 -7.01 0.95 -0.49
C ALA A 186 -7.98 0.72 0.67
N GLN A 187 -7.44 0.49 1.86
CA GLN A 187 -8.22 0.50 3.10
C GLN A 187 -7.94 1.79 3.86
N VAL A 188 -8.96 2.60 4.08
CA VAL A 188 -8.88 3.87 4.81
C VAL A 188 -9.95 3.87 5.89
N ASN A 189 -9.56 3.84 7.15
CA ASN A 189 -10.51 3.71 8.26
C ASN A 189 -10.16 4.62 9.44
N SER A 190 -11.18 5.35 9.92
CA SER A 190 -11.16 6.10 11.19
C SER A 190 -12.13 5.46 12.17
N SER A 191 -11.64 4.51 13.00
CA SER A 191 -12.50 3.57 13.72
C SER A 191 -13.36 4.21 14.83
N LEU A 192 -12.93 5.28 15.46
CA LEU A 192 -13.66 5.98 16.53
C LEU A 192 -13.88 7.47 16.23
N GLY A 193 -13.27 7.97 15.16
CA GLY A 193 -13.28 9.38 14.78
C GLY A 193 -14.03 9.66 13.49
N GLN A 194 -13.87 10.87 13.00
CA GLN A 194 -14.39 11.32 11.71
C GLN A 194 -13.36 11.08 10.61
N LEU A 195 -13.83 10.64 9.43
CA LEU A 195 -13.07 10.61 8.19
C LEU A 195 -13.50 11.74 7.28
N ASP A 196 -12.63 12.71 7.06
CA ASP A 196 -12.80 13.78 6.09
C ASP A 196 -11.96 13.51 4.83
N VAL A 197 -12.60 13.51 3.66
CA VAL A 197 -11.97 13.30 2.35
C VAL A 197 -12.30 14.52 1.49
N LEU A 198 -11.34 15.43 1.33
CA LEU A 198 -11.54 16.72 0.71
C LEU A 198 -10.61 16.88 -0.50
N ALA A 199 -11.16 16.89 -1.73
CA ALA A 199 -10.41 17.10 -2.96
C ALA A 199 -10.82 18.39 -3.65
N GLY A 200 -9.85 19.15 -4.14
CA GLY A 200 -10.11 20.36 -4.93
C GLY A 200 -10.73 20.04 -6.28
N ARG A 201 -10.54 18.82 -6.83
CA ARG A 201 -11.12 18.37 -8.09
C ARG A 201 -11.90 17.06 -7.90
N ASP A 202 -11.25 15.91 -7.90
CA ASP A 202 -11.93 14.62 -7.94
C ASP A 202 -11.54 13.70 -6.78
N VAL A 203 -12.51 12.90 -6.30
CA VAL A 203 -12.27 11.74 -5.44
C VAL A 203 -12.54 10.47 -6.25
N ASN A 204 -11.51 9.65 -6.47
CA ASN A 204 -11.56 8.45 -7.28
C ASN A 204 -11.24 7.21 -6.47
N LEU A 205 -12.23 6.38 -6.18
CA LEU A 205 -12.06 5.08 -5.55
C LEU A 205 -12.21 3.99 -6.61
N SER A 206 -11.18 3.16 -6.76
CA SER A 206 -11.12 2.10 -7.77
C SER A 206 -10.66 0.77 -7.18
N THR A 207 -10.84 -0.30 -7.95
CA THR A 207 -10.45 -1.65 -7.55
C THR A 207 -9.03 -2.00 -8.00
N GLY A 208 -8.35 -2.81 -7.21
CA GLY A 208 -7.22 -3.64 -7.66
C GLY A 208 -7.70 -4.95 -8.26
N ASN A 209 -6.75 -5.77 -8.70
CA ASN A 209 -7.00 -7.05 -9.33
C ASN A 209 -6.34 -8.20 -8.56
N HIS A 210 -7.05 -9.33 -8.52
CA HIS A 210 -6.50 -10.64 -8.21
C HIS A 210 -6.77 -11.56 -9.38
N TYR A 211 -5.74 -12.23 -9.88
CA TYR A 211 -5.81 -13.13 -11.03
C TYR A 211 -5.22 -14.49 -10.70
N THR A 212 -5.89 -15.56 -11.08
CA THR A 212 -5.41 -16.94 -10.93
C THR A 212 -5.54 -17.68 -12.26
N LEU A 213 -4.44 -18.28 -12.69
CA LEU A 213 -4.36 -19.18 -13.83
C LEU A 213 -3.94 -20.58 -13.37
N ILE A 214 -4.69 -21.60 -13.76
CA ILE A 214 -4.28 -23.00 -13.70
C ILE A 214 -4.57 -23.59 -15.08
N ASP A 215 -3.54 -24.08 -15.75
CA ASP A 215 -3.64 -24.77 -17.04
C ASP A 215 -2.73 -26.00 -16.98
N ASP A 216 -3.31 -27.10 -16.53
CA ASP A 216 -2.59 -28.36 -16.32
C ASP A 216 -3.11 -29.40 -17.32
N GLY A 217 -2.20 -30.13 -17.96
CA GLY A 217 -2.48 -31.25 -18.81
C GLY A 217 -1.74 -32.50 -18.36
N SER A 218 -2.40 -33.65 -18.38
CA SER A 218 -1.75 -34.97 -18.19
C SER A 218 -2.32 -36.01 -19.10
N LYS A 219 -1.46 -36.87 -19.64
CA LYS A 219 -1.83 -38.01 -20.52
C LYS A 219 -1.08 -39.23 -20.08
N HIS A 220 -1.82 -40.21 -19.61
CA HIS A 220 -1.29 -41.50 -19.23
C HIS A 220 -1.65 -42.57 -20.29
N THR A 221 -0.67 -43.36 -20.68
CA THR A 221 -0.88 -44.49 -21.58
C THR A 221 -0.51 -45.77 -20.83
N GLY A 222 -1.48 -46.62 -20.59
CA GLY A 222 -1.33 -47.92 -19.94
C GLY A 222 -1.80 -49.07 -20.84
N ARG A 223 -1.61 -50.31 -20.37
CA ARG A 223 -2.22 -51.52 -20.96
C ARG A 223 -3.16 -52.13 -19.91
N SER A 224 -4.38 -52.43 -20.30
CA SER A 224 -5.28 -53.23 -19.44
C SER A 224 -4.84 -54.69 -19.44
N GLY A 225 -5.31 -55.48 -18.46
CA GLY A 225 -4.99 -56.90 -18.29
C GLY A 225 -5.28 -57.80 -19.52
N GLY A 226 -5.98 -57.29 -20.53
CA GLY A 226 -6.22 -57.95 -21.81
C GLY A 226 -5.35 -57.49 -22.98
N GLY A 227 -4.30 -56.71 -22.71
CA GLY A 227 -3.37 -56.20 -23.71
C GLY A 227 -3.81 -54.97 -24.50
N ASN A 228 -5.02 -54.48 -24.26
CA ASN A 228 -5.53 -53.28 -24.92
C ASN A 228 -4.86 -52.01 -24.37
N LYS A 229 -4.50 -51.14 -25.30
CA LYS A 229 -3.95 -49.81 -24.97
C LYS A 229 -5.06 -48.94 -24.36
N GLN A 230 -4.86 -48.46 -23.17
CA GLN A 230 -5.70 -47.44 -22.53
C GLN A 230 -4.97 -46.11 -22.55
N VAL A 231 -5.69 -45.06 -22.90
CA VAL A 231 -5.19 -43.68 -22.87
C VAL A 231 -6.14 -42.89 -21.98
N GLU A 232 -5.63 -42.33 -20.90
CA GLU A 232 -6.35 -41.41 -20.04
C GLU A 232 -5.76 -40.02 -20.24
N THR A 233 -6.61 -39.05 -20.50
CA THR A 233 -6.23 -37.63 -20.66
C THR A 233 -7.05 -36.79 -19.69
N SER A 234 -6.36 -35.97 -18.91
CA SER A 234 -6.97 -34.95 -18.03
C SER A 234 -6.44 -33.59 -18.39
N LYS A 235 -7.33 -32.64 -18.51
CA LYS A 235 -6.99 -31.21 -18.71
C LYS A 235 -7.82 -30.36 -17.75
N ILE A 236 -7.14 -29.44 -17.08
CA ILE A 236 -7.77 -28.45 -16.18
C ILE A 236 -7.36 -27.08 -16.69
N HIS A 237 -8.33 -26.24 -16.98
CA HIS A 237 -8.11 -24.83 -17.31
C HIS A 237 -9.00 -23.96 -16.43
N ILE A 238 -8.37 -23.15 -15.60
CA ILE A 238 -9.03 -22.16 -14.74
C ILE A 238 -8.38 -20.81 -15.00
N ASN A 239 -9.20 -19.83 -15.31
CA ASN A 239 -8.81 -18.44 -15.46
C ASN A 239 -9.81 -17.62 -14.65
N ASP A 240 -9.43 -17.25 -13.44
CA ASP A 240 -10.26 -16.52 -12.50
C ASP A 240 -9.70 -15.11 -12.27
N GLN A 241 -10.57 -14.13 -12.33
CA GLN A 241 -10.22 -12.74 -12.08
C GLN A 241 -11.22 -12.15 -11.08
N GLN A 242 -10.69 -11.64 -9.97
CA GLN A 242 -11.44 -10.99 -8.92
C GLN A 242 -10.97 -9.56 -8.74
N THR A 243 -11.88 -8.69 -8.33
CA THR A 243 -11.57 -7.30 -8.00
C THR A 243 -11.39 -7.13 -6.49
N LEU A 244 -10.43 -6.30 -6.11
CA LEU A 244 -10.14 -5.91 -4.73
C LEU A 244 -10.64 -4.48 -4.53
N ALA A 245 -11.70 -4.30 -3.77
CA ALA A 245 -12.31 -3.00 -3.54
C ALA A 245 -11.39 -2.04 -2.76
N SER A 246 -11.59 -0.75 -2.97
CA SER A 246 -11.20 0.26 -1.98
C SER A 246 -12.32 0.39 -0.96
N ASP A 247 -11.95 0.50 0.32
CA ASP A 247 -12.87 0.58 1.44
C ASP A 247 -12.55 1.81 2.30
N PHE A 248 -13.50 2.72 2.39
CA PHE A 248 -13.39 3.94 3.19
C PHE A 248 -14.42 3.86 4.32
N GLY A 249 -13.92 3.66 5.55
CA GLY A 249 -14.72 3.46 6.76
C GLY A 249 -14.50 4.56 7.81
N GLY A 250 -15.51 4.79 8.63
CA GLY A 250 -15.40 5.73 9.75
C GLY A 250 -16.66 5.82 10.58
N ASN A 251 -16.54 6.30 11.82
CA ASN A 251 -17.71 6.57 12.64
C ASN A 251 -18.61 7.63 11.96
N VAL A 252 -18.00 8.71 11.47
CA VAL A 252 -18.64 9.72 10.61
C VAL A 252 -17.76 9.91 9.38
N ILE A 253 -18.35 9.99 8.20
CA ILE A 253 -17.62 10.22 6.95
C ILE A 253 -18.16 11.45 6.24
N ASN A 254 -17.25 12.33 5.85
CA ASN A 254 -17.53 13.47 5.00
C ASN A 254 -16.64 13.40 3.75
N VAL A 255 -17.26 13.33 2.57
CA VAL A 255 -16.55 13.33 1.27
C VAL A 255 -16.98 14.54 0.48
N GLN A 256 -16.02 15.36 0.08
CA GLN A 256 -16.25 16.54 -0.75
C GLN A 256 -15.23 16.60 -1.89
N ALA A 257 -15.72 16.78 -3.10
CA ALA A 257 -14.92 17.03 -4.30
C ALA A 257 -15.37 18.32 -4.99
N GLY A 258 -14.45 18.99 -5.66
CA GLY A 258 -14.76 20.16 -6.46
C GLY A 258 -15.53 19.83 -7.74
N ASN A 259 -15.29 18.63 -8.32
CA ASN A 259 -16.00 18.10 -9.48
C ASN A 259 -16.71 16.78 -9.15
N ASP A 260 -16.00 15.64 -9.23
CA ASP A 260 -16.62 14.34 -9.22
C ASP A 260 -16.19 13.47 -8.02
N VAL A 261 -17.12 12.64 -7.53
CA VAL A 261 -16.83 11.53 -6.63
C VAL A 261 -17.15 10.23 -7.38
N ASN A 262 -16.10 9.51 -7.76
CA ASN A 262 -16.18 8.26 -8.50
C ASN A 262 -15.90 7.07 -7.57
N VAL A 263 -16.90 6.23 -7.33
CA VAL A 263 -16.79 5.01 -6.51
C VAL A 263 -17.03 3.80 -7.41
N ILE A 264 -15.94 3.18 -7.89
CA ILE A 264 -16.01 2.09 -8.87
C ILE A 264 -15.61 0.78 -8.18
N GLY A 265 -16.59 -0.13 -8.01
CA GLY A 265 -16.38 -1.42 -7.35
C GLY A 265 -15.82 -1.31 -5.93
N SER A 266 -16.03 -0.19 -5.28
CA SER A 266 -15.46 0.22 -4.00
C SER A 266 -16.57 0.60 -3.01
N ILE A 267 -16.22 0.87 -1.76
CA ILE A 267 -17.19 1.03 -0.68
C ILE A 267 -16.85 2.29 0.14
N ILE A 268 -17.89 3.02 0.57
CA ILE A 268 -17.81 4.07 1.59
C ILE A 268 -18.89 3.74 2.63
N ILE A 269 -18.47 3.47 3.87
CA ILE A 269 -19.39 3.05 4.96
C ILE A 269 -19.15 3.88 6.21
N SER A 270 -20.22 4.53 6.71
CA SER A 270 -20.24 5.18 8.01
C SER A 270 -20.97 4.30 9.03
N ASP A 271 -20.43 4.18 10.25
CA ASP A 271 -21.03 3.42 11.34
C ASP A 271 -22.13 4.22 12.07
N SER A 272 -22.15 5.56 11.94
CA SER A 272 -23.21 6.41 12.48
C SER A 272 -24.12 6.93 11.36
N LEU A 273 -25.40 6.67 11.55
CA LEU A 273 -26.49 7.26 10.76
C LEU A 273 -26.88 8.62 11.34
#